data_75b97dbc9722ee97901777f860ed7dfd
#
_entry.id   75b97dbc9722ee97901777f860ed7dfd
#
_cell.length_a   1.000
_cell.length_b   1.000
_cell.length_c   1.000
_cell.angle_alpha   90.00
_cell.angle_beta   90.00
_cell.angle_gamma   90.00
#
_symmetry.space_group_name_H-M   'P 1'
#
loop_
_entity.id
_entity.type
_entity.pdbx_description
1 polymer ?
#
loop_
_entity_poly.entity_id
_entity_poly.type
_entity_poly.pdbx_seq_one_letter_code
_entity_poly.pdbx_strand_id
1 'polypeptide(L)'
;MAYEYHKKDRELTLKDILDPGFQTWMDKIESAVSGLSDSTGNMMKDMVLRGPSSYDALFVYENVAIDYLKNAEGRWGELRVVYPKRNLWNDDPYYIVDAPWSTPEQKKAAGAFADFLLSEPTQKQSLDHGFRPGNPQVPVKFPESPLVQYQKYGLQIDIGATCEPPKAEVINNLLAGWQRSQGSR
;
A
#
# COMPACT_ATOMS: atom_id res chain seq x y z
N MET A 1 1.48 -11.82 -1.29
CA MET A 1 1.20 -13.22 -0.94
C MET A 1 1.76 -14.22 -1.96
N ALA A 2 1.39 -14.18 -3.26
CA ALA A 2 1.90 -15.13 -4.25
C ALA A 2 3.44 -15.18 -4.34
N TYR A 3 4.09 -14.02 -4.38
CA TYR A 3 5.55 -13.93 -4.35
C TYR A 3 6.19 -14.60 -3.13
N GLU A 4 5.55 -14.45 -1.95
CA GLU A 4 6.07 -15.09 -0.73
C GLU A 4 5.89 -16.60 -0.77
N TYR A 5 4.75 -17.10 -1.25
CA TYR A 5 4.50 -18.53 -1.36
C TYR A 5 5.51 -19.20 -2.31
N HIS A 6 5.72 -18.62 -3.50
CA HIS A 6 6.64 -19.16 -4.50
C HIS A 6 8.11 -18.77 -4.31
N LYS A 7 8.43 -17.98 -3.27
CA LYS A 7 9.79 -17.49 -3.00
C LYS A 7 10.42 -16.73 -4.18
N LYS A 8 9.58 -15.98 -4.90
CA LYS A 8 9.96 -15.12 -6.03
C LYS A 8 9.90 -13.65 -5.63
N ASP A 9 10.55 -12.80 -6.41
CA ASP A 9 10.46 -11.34 -6.33
C ASP A 9 10.11 -10.70 -7.69
N ARG A 10 10.14 -11.51 -8.75
CA ARG A 10 9.84 -11.13 -10.14
C ARG A 10 9.25 -12.31 -10.90
N GLU A 11 8.80 -12.02 -12.13
CA GLU A 11 8.36 -13.06 -13.08
C GLU A 11 7.31 -14.01 -12.51
N LEU A 12 6.33 -13.47 -11.78
CA LEU A 12 5.17 -14.25 -11.37
C LEU A 12 4.36 -14.62 -12.62
N THR A 13 4.04 -15.89 -12.78
CA THR A 13 3.40 -16.44 -13.97
C THR A 13 2.01 -16.99 -13.69
N LEU A 14 1.21 -17.26 -14.74
CA LEU A 14 -0.07 -17.98 -14.61
C LEU A 14 0.11 -19.36 -13.97
N LYS A 15 1.20 -20.07 -14.29
CA LYS A 15 1.49 -21.37 -13.68
C LYS A 15 1.61 -21.28 -12.17
N ASP A 16 2.23 -20.21 -11.65
CA ASP A 16 2.40 -20.00 -10.20
C ASP A 16 1.03 -19.78 -9.53
N ILE A 17 0.16 -18.96 -10.11
CA ILE A 17 -1.13 -18.65 -9.49
C ILE A 17 -2.18 -19.75 -9.70
N LEU A 18 -2.01 -20.59 -10.69
CA LEU A 18 -2.87 -21.77 -10.95
C LEU A 18 -2.37 -23.02 -10.22
N ASP A 19 -1.26 -22.93 -9.50
CA ASP A 19 -0.75 -24.04 -8.67
C ASP A 19 -1.78 -24.43 -7.60
N PRO A 20 -2.21 -25.70 -7.54
CA PRO A 20 -3.25 -26.11 -6.58
C PRO A 20 -2.83 -25.92 -5.12
N GLY A 21 -1.54 -26.06 -4.81
CA GLY A 21 -1.02 -25.83 -3.46
C GLY A 21 -1.14 -24.37 -3.07
N PHE A 22 -0.79 -23.45 -3.99
CA PHE A 22 -0.96 -22.02 -3.79
C PHE A 22 -2.44 -21.66 -3.60
N GLN A 23 -3.33 -22.18 -4.45
CA GLN A 23 -4.76 -21.89 -4.33
C GLN A 23 -5.32 -22.36 -2.98
N THR A 24 -5.01 -23.58 -2.57
CA THR A 24 -5.43 -24.10 -1.25
C THR A 24 -4.88 -23.27 -0.09
N TRP A 25 -3.64 -22.78 -0.22
CA TRP A 25 -3.04 -21.91 0.80
C TRP A 25 -3.72 -20.53 0.84
N MET A 26 -4.02 -19.96 -0.32
CA MET A 26 -4.77 -18.70 -0.43
C MET A 26 -6.16 -18.81 0.17
N ASP A 27 -6.90 -19.86 -0.14
CA ASP A 27 -8.25 -20.09 0.41
C ASP A 27 -8.25 -20.14 1.94
N LYS A 28 -7.22 -20.72 2.56
CA LYS A 28 -7.07 -20.69 4.03
C LYS A 28 -6.89 -19.28 4.58
N ILE A 29 -6.08 -18.44 3.93
CA ILE A 29 -5.89 -17.05 4.35
C ILE A 29 -7.18 -16.26 4.16
N GLU A 30 -7.80 -16.42 3.01
CA GLU A 30 -9.04 -15.74 2.65
C GLU A 30 -10.20 -16.12 3.58
N SER A 31 -10.23 -17.36 4.07
CA SER A 31 -11.24 -17.80 5.04
C SER A 31 -11.16 -17.09 6.39
N ALA A 32 -10.00 -16.51 6.71
CA ALA A 32 -9.82 -15.71 7.93
C ALA A 32 -10.23 -14.24 7.75
N VAL A 33 -10.56 -13.81 6.50
CA VAL A 33 -11.02 -12.44 6.24
C VAL A 33 -12.50 -12.34 6.61
N SER A 34 -12.79 -11.60 7.68
CA SER A 34 -14.15 -11.47 8.22
C SER A 34 -14.97 -10.35 7.57
N GLY A 35 -14.35 -9.49 6.79
CA GLY A 35 -15.04 -8.39 6.11
C GLY A 35 -14.12 -7.59 5.22
N LEU A 36 -14.72 -6.97 4.22
CA LEU A 36 -14.07 -6.03 3.33
C LEU A 36 -14.81 -4.71 3.40
N SER A 37 -14.07 -3.62 3.39
CA SER A 37 -14.59 -2.27 3.23
C SER A 37 -14.21 -1.75 1.84
N ASP A 38 -14.89 -0.72 1.42
CA ASP A 38 -14.63 0.00 0.17
C ASP A 38 -13.32 0.81 0.18
N SER A 39 -12.72 1.02 1.37
CA SER A 39 -11.42 1.68 1.47
C SER A 39 -10.58 1.20 2.67
N THR A 40 -9.25 1.16 2.47
CA THR A 40 -8.28 0.85 3.54
C THR A 40 -8.28 1.92 4.62
N GLY A 41 -8.55 3.19 4.28
CA GLY A 41 -8.70 4.28 5.24
C GLY A 41 -9.88 4.08 6.17
N ASN A 42 -11.05 3.66 5.64
CA ASN A 42 -12.23 3.36 6.45
C ASN A 42 -11.98 2.15 7.37
N MET A 43 -11.33 1.10 6.87
CA MET A 43 -10.96 -0.06 7.70
C MET A 43 -10.02 0.35 8.84
N MET A 44 -9.00 1.17 8.54
CA MET A 44 -8.06 1.62 9.57
C MET A 44 -8.73 2.53 10.61
N LYS A 45 -9.62 3.42 10.17
CA LYS A 45 -10.44 4.23 11.07
C LYS A 45 -11.27 3.37 12.00
N ASP A 46 -11.95 2.36 11.47
CA ASP A 46 -12.77 1.44 12.27
C ASP A 46 -11.93 0.63 13.25
N MET A 47 -10.75 0.14 12.85
CA MET A 47 -9.82 -0.54 13.73
C MET A 47 -9.40 0.35 14.91
N VAL A 48 -9.07 1.62 14.65
CA VAL A 48 -8.69 2.58 15.71
C VAL A 48 -9.88 2.90 16.63
N LEU A 49 -11.10 2.95 16.11
CA LEU A 49 -12.29 3.28 16.90
C LEU A 49 -12.80 2.10 17.70
N ARG A 50 -12.84 0.90 17.14
CA ARG A 50 -13.46 -0.30 17.72
C ARG A 50 -12.46 -1.27 18.35
N GLY A 51 -11.18 -1.18 17.92
CA GLY A 51 -10.09 -1.97 18.47
C GLY A 51 -10.17 -3.47 18.17
N PRO A 52 -9.52 -4.31 19.01
CA PRO A 52 -9.37 -5.74 18.76
C PRO A 52 -10.67 -6.54 18.85
N SER A 53 -11.76 -5.95 19.27
CA SER A 53 -13.08 -6.60 19.19
C SER A 53 -13.62 -6.72 17.77
N SER A 54 -13.08 -5.93 16.84
CA SER A 54 -13.53 -5.89 15.44
C SER A 54 -12.44 -6.32 14.45
N TYR A 55 -11.18 -6.08 14.79
CA TYR A 55 -10.05 -6.33 13.90
C TYR A 55 -8.83 -6.83 14.67
N ASP A 56 -8.32 -8.00 14.32
CA ASP A 56 -7.03 -8.51 14.82
C ASP A 56 -5.86 -7.94 13.99
N ALA A 57 -6.05 -7.81 12.69
CA ALA A 57 -5.06 -7.28 11.74
C ALA A 57 -5.73 -6.70 10.49
N LEU A 58 -5.05 -5.76 9.84
CA LEU A 58 -5.44 -5.18 8.56
C LEU A 58 -4.27 -5.17 7.59
N PHE A 59 -4.60 -5.28 6.30
CA PHE A 59 -3.67 -4.95 5.21
C PHE A 59 -4.01 -3.56 4.70
N VAL A 60 -3.10 -2.62 4.88
CA VAL A 60 -3.28 -1.22 4.49
C VAL A 60 -1.99 -0.69 3.85
N TYR A 61 -2.09 0.45 3.17
CA TYR A 61 -0.92 1.18 2.72
C TYR A 61 -0.17 1.79 3.92
N GLU A 62 1.15 1.96 3.77
CA GLU A 62 2.01 2.52 4.82
C GLU A 62 1.54 3.91 5.28
N ASN A 63 1.21 4.79 4.33
CA ASN A 63 0.70 6.13 4.63
C ASN A 63 -0.59 6.09 5.46
N VAL A 64 -1.49 5.16 5.19
CA VAL A 64 -2.72 4.98 5.97
C VAL A 64 -2.40 4.55 7.40
N ALA A 65 -1.45 3.64 7.59
CA ALA A 65 -1.01 3.26 8.93
C ALA A 65 -0.42 4.47 9.68
N ILE A 66 0.48 5.23 9.06
CA ILE A 66 1.14 6.40 9.66
C ILE A 66 0.11 7.45 10.09
N ASP A 67 -0.85 7.79 9.25
CA ASP A 67 -1.89 8.78 9.55
C ASP A 67 -2.71 8.42 10.81
N TYR A 68 -2.91 7.14 11.07
CA TYR A 68 -3.72 6.68 12.20
C TYR A 68 -2.95 6.25 13.44
N LEU A 69 -1.63 6.05 13.37
CA LEU A 69 -0.83 5.63 14.53
C LEU A 69 -0.99 6.56 15.72
N LYS A 70 -0.94 7.88 15.49
CA LYS A 70 -1.13 8.88 16.54
C LYS A 70 -2.51 8.79 17.19
N ASN A 71 -3.54 8.52 16.41
CA ASN A 71 -4.93 8.40 16.90
C ASN A 71 -5.19 7.08 17.62
N ALA A 72 -4.37 6.06 17.38
CA ALA A 72 -4.45 4.76 18.05
C ALA A 72 -3.75 4.76 19.42
N GLU A 73 -2.86 5.72 19.66
CA GLU A 73 -2.06 5.76 20.88
C GLU A 73 -2.96 5.85 22.13
N GLY A 74 -2.72 4.93 23.08
CA GLY A 74 -3.45 4.87 24.35
C GLY A 74 -4.89 4.35 24.30
N ARG A 75 -5.40 3.86 23.16
CA ARG A 75 -6.79 3.39 23.05
C ARG A 75 -6.97 1.91 23.42
N TRP A 76 -6.32 1.01 22.68
CA TRP A 76 -6.59 -0.44 22.75
C TRP A 76 -5.35 -1.27 23.05
N GLY A 77 -4.28 -0.63 23.44
CA GLY A 77 -2.96 -1.22 23.53
C GLY A 77 -2.08 -0.81 22.36
N GLU A 78 -0.99 -1.53 22.14
CA GLU A 78 0.01 -1.15 21.16
C GLU A 78 -0.35 -1.64 19.76
N LEU A 79 -0.60 -0.71 18.84
CA LEU A 79 -0.72 -1.02 17.43
C LEU A 79 0.67 -1.24 16.83
N ARG A 80 0.84 -2.31 16.08
CA ARG A 80 2.11 -2.63 15.42
C ARG A 80 1.97 -2.68 13.91
N VAL A 81 2.90 -2.01 13.22
CA VAL A 81 3.07 -2.12 11.78
C VAL A 81 4.05 -3.24 11.49
N VAL A 82 3.65 -4.18 10.64
CA VAL A 82 4.48 -5.31 10.25
C VAL A 82 4.62 -5.31 8.73
N TYR A 83 5.85 -5.20 8.25
CA TYR A 83 6.13 -5.29 6.82
C TYR A 83 6.28 -6.75 6.40
N PRO A 84 5.69 -7.15 5.28
CA PRO A 84 5.98 -8.44 4.69
C PRO A 84 7.47 -8.52 4.29
N LYS A 85 8.00 -9.72 4.17
CA LYS A 85 9.39 -9.93 3.70
C LYS A 85 9.61 -9.38 2.29
N ARG A 86 8.56 -9.39 1.48
CA ARG A 86 8.54 -8.88 0.11
C ARG A 86 7.43 -7.85 -0.01
N ASN A 87 7.79 -6.67 -0.44
CA ASN A 87 6.90 -5.52 -0.54
C ASN A 87 6.66 -5.15 -2.01
N LEU A 88 5.56 -4.49 -2.28
CA LEU A 88 5.28 -3.84 -3.55
C LEU A 88 5.28 -2.33 -3.31
N TRP A 89 5.98 -1.60 -4.15
CA TRP A 89 5.80 -0.16 -4.22
C TRP A 89 4.46 0.14 -4.88
N ASN A 90 3.73 1.06 -4.27
CA ASN A 90 2.59 1.71 -4.88
C ASN A 90 3.00 3.13 -5.19
N ASP A 91 2.99 3.48 -6.46
CA ASP A 91 3.26 4.83 -6.94
C ASP A 91 1.95 5.54 -7.29
N ASP A 92 1.95 6.86 -7.17
CA ASP A 92 0.84 7.72 -7.54
C ASP A 92 1.25 8.51 -8.80
N PRO A 93 1.13 7.91 -10.00
CA PRO A 93 1.62 8.51 -11.22
C PRO A 93 0.79 9.73 -11.63
N TYR A 94 1.47 10.79 -12.02
CA TYR A 94 0.85 11.99 -12.56
C TYR A 94 1.05 12.07 -14.06
N TYR A 95 -0.02 12.20 -14.81
CA TYR A 95 -0.01 12.29 -16.27
C TYR A 95 -0.62 13.59 -16.75
N ILE A 96 0.05 14.28 -17.69
CA ILE A 96 -0.52 15.40 -18.42
C ILE A 96 -1.28 14.84 -19.61
N VAL A 97 -2.60 15.06 -19.63
CA VAL A 97 -3.45 14.56 -20.71
C VAL A 97 -3.18 15.34 -21.99
N ASP A 98 -2.74 14.64 -23.04
CA ASP A 98 -2.56 15.17 -24.39
C ASP A 98 -3.68 14.66 -25.31
N ALA A 99 -4.80 15.35 -25.30
CA ALA A 99 -5.98 15.01 -26.09
C ALA A 99 -6.38 16.19 -27.01
N PRO A 100 -7.16 15.96 -28.08
CA PRO A 100 -7.59 17.04 -28.99
C PRO A 100 -8.34 18.20 -28.31
N TRP A 101 -8.93 17.95 -27.16
CA TRP A 101 -9.64 18.95 -26.33
C TRP A 101 -8.74 19.60 -25.28
N SER A 102 -7.50 19.16 -25.08
CA SER A 102 -6.55 19.75 -24.12
C SER A 102 -5.89 20.99 -24.71
N THR A 103 -6.12 22.16 -24.11
CA THR A 103 -5.49 23.40 -24.58
C THR A 103 -4.04 23.52 -24.14
N PRO A 104 -3.22 24.32 -24.86
CA PRO A 104 -1.84 24.61 -24.44
C PRO A 104 -1.74 25.20 -23.04
N GLU A 105 -2.69 26.05 -22.64
CA GLU A 105 -2.75 26.66 -21.31
C GLU A 105 -3.03 25.61 -20.22
N GLN A 106 -3.95 24.67 -20.47
CA GLN A 106 -4.22 23.56 -19.56
C GLN A 106 -2.97 22.69 -19.38
N LYS A 107 -2.29 22.34 -20.46
CA LYS A 107 -1.05 21.55 -20.39
C LYS A 107 0.05 22.29 -19.64
N LYS A 108 0.21 23.60 -19.84
CA LYS A 108 1.16 24.44 -19.12
C LYS A 108 0.84 24.49 -17.63
N ALA A 109 -0.42 24.68 -17.28
CA ALA A 109 -0.88 24.67 -15.88
C ALA A 109 -0.64 23.31 -15.21
N ALA A 110 -0.93 22.21 -15.91
CA ALA A 110 -0.65 20.86 -15.44
C ALA A 110 0.86 20.61 -15.22
N GLY A 111 1.72 21.11 -16.12
CA GLY A 111 3.18 21.06 -15.94
C GLY A 111 3.63 21.83 -14.71
N ALA A 112 3.16 23.06 -14.51
CA ALA A 112 3.49 23.84 -13.33
C ALA A 112 3.00 23.17 -12.02
N PHE A 113 1.88 22.47 -12.06
CA PHE A 113 1.39 21.70 -10.91
C PHE A 113 2.27 20.46 -10.65
N ALA A 114 2.74 19.77 -11.71
CA ALA A 114 3.70 18.67 -11.55
C ALA A 114 5.01 19.15 -10.90
N ASP A 115 5.55 20.30 -11.34
CA ASP A 115 6.75 20.91 -10.75
C ASP A 115 6.54 21.26 -9.29
N PHE A 116 5.37 21.78 -8.93
CA PHE A 116 4.99 22.03 -7.54
C PHE A 116 4.96 20.74 -6.71
N LEU A 117 4.31 19.69 -7.21
CA LEU A 117 4.24 18.39 -6.52
C LEU A 117 5.61 17.77 -6.29
N LEU A 118 6.54 17.93 -7.23
CA LEU A 118 7.90 17.39 -7.15
C LEU A 118 8.88 18.31 -6.40
N SER A 119 8.44 19.51 -6.00
CA SER A 119 9.30 20.42 -5.24
C SER A 119 9.65 19.85 -3.87
N GLU A 120 10.85 20.15 -3.38
CA GLU A 120 11.32 19.65 -2.08
C GLU A 120 10.38 20.00 -0.92
N PRO A 121 9.83 21.23 -0.80
CA PRO A 121 8.87 21.55 0.27
C PRO A 121 7.62 20.67 0.22
N THR A 122 7.03 20.47 -0.96
CA THR A 122 5.82 19.64 -1.11
C THR A 122 6.09 18.18 -0.82
N GLN A 123 7.23 17.66 -1.27
CA GLN A 123 7.65 16.28 -1.00
C GLN A 123 7.95 16.04 0.49
N LYS A 124 8.50 17.02 1.20
CA LYS A 124 8.64 16.96 2.67
C LYS A 124 7.28 16.97 3.36
N GLN A 125 6.36 17.81 2.91
CA GLN A 125 5.02 17.85 3.46
C GLN A 125 4.26 16.54 3.22
N SER A 126 4.42 15.92 2.06
CA SER A 126 3.80 14.62 1.78
C SER A 126 4.28 13.52 2.72
N LEU A 127 5.55 13.59 3.15
CA LEU A 127 6.10 12.65 4.13
C LEU A 127 5.41 12.74 5.50
N ASP A 128 4.95 13.92 5.91
CA ASP A 128 4.19 14.11 7.16
C ASP A 128 2.87 13.32 7.15
N HIS A 129 2.35 13.02 5.96
CA HIS A 129 1.18 12.17 5.72
C HIS A 129 1.55 10.71 5.37
N GLY A 130 2.81 10.33 5.57
CA GLY A 130 3.27 8.97 5.36
C GLY A 130 3.61 8.59 3.92
N PHE A 131 3.53 9.51 2.97
CA PHE A 131 3.97 9.26 1.59
C PHE A 131 5.48 9.42 1.48
N ARG A 132 6.15 8.39 1.01
CA ARG A 132 7.58 8.46 0.72
C ARG A 132 7.82 9.36 -0.49
N PRO A 133 8.80 10.28 -0.42
CA PRO A 133 9.07 11.19 -1.51
C PRO A 133 9.42 10.46 -2.82
N GLY A 134 8.82 10.88 -3.94
CA GLY A 134 9.23 10.45 -5.26
C GLY A 134 10.55 11.11 -5.71
N ASN A 135 10.93 12.23 -5.10
CA ASN A 135 12.21 12.88 -5.31
C ASN A 135 13.29 12.25 -4.39
N PRO A 136 14.28 11.53 -4.93
CA PRO A 136 15.30 10.83 -4.14
C PRO A 136 16.25 11.78 -3.38
N GLN A 137 16.25 13.08 -3.69
CA GLN A 137 17.04 14.09 -2.98
C GLN A 137 16.39 14.51 -1.66
N VAL A 138 15.11 14.23 -1.47
CA VAL A 138 14.40 14.53 -0.23
C VAL A 138 14.68 13.41 0.78
N PRO A 139 15.37 13.71 1.90
CA PRO A 139 15.70 12.70 2.88
C PRO A 139 14.44 12.21 3.61
N VAL A 140 14.38 10.92 3.91
CA VAL A 140 13.32 10.32 4.73
C VAL A 140 13.77 10.10 6.18
N LYS A 141 15.08 10.19 6.45
CA LYS A 141 15.69 9.94 7.76
C LYS A 141 16.16 11.25 8.40
N PHE A 142 15.29 11.86 9.19
CA PHE A 142 15.59 13.02 10.04
C PHE A 142 14.71 12.94 11.30
N PRO A 143 15.05 13.64 12.40
CA PRO A 143 14.39 13.46 13.71
C PRO A 143 12.86 13.63 13.68
N GLU A 144 12.36 14.58 12.91
CA GLU A 144 10.92 14.89 12.81
C GLU A 144 10.17 13.98 11.84
N SER A 145 10.87 13.15 11.07
CA SER A 145 10.25 12.23 10.12
C SER A 145 9.33 11.24 10.82
N PRO A 146 8.08 11.06 10.35
CA PRO A 146 7.19 10.04 10.89
C PRO A 146 7.80 8.64 10.86
N LEU A 147 8.60 8.34 9.82
CA LEU A 147 9.31 7.06 9.69
C LEU A 147 10.33 6.82 10.81
N VAL A 148 10.90 7.89 11.37
CA VAL A 148 11.81 7.82 12.53
C VAL A 148 11.02 7.79 13.83
N GLN A 149 10.07 8.70 14.00
CA GLN A 149 9.28 8.84 15.24
C GLN A 149 8.45 7.58 15.56
N TYR A 150 7.93 6.91 14.53
CA TYR A 150 7.07 5.74 14.70
C TYR A 150 7.80 4.39 14.51
N GLN A 151 9.15 4.39 14.49
CA GLN A 151 9.92 3.12 14.51
C GLN A 151 9.55 2.24 15.71
N LYS A 152 9.21 2.82 16.85
CA LYS A 152 8.71 2.10 18.03
C LYS A 152 7.47 1.25 17.74
N TYR A 153 6.66 1.64 16.76
CA TYR A 153 5.48 0.91 16.30
C TYR A 153 5.77 -0.04 15.12
N GLY A 154 7.01 -0.21 14.72
CA GLY A 154 7.43 -1.13 13.66
C GLY A 154 7.65 -0.51 12.30
N LEU A 155 7.52 0.83 12.15
CA LEU A 155 7.85 1.49 10.88
C LEU A 155 9.32 1.32 10.54
N GLN A 156 9.59 1.10 9.27
CA GLN A 156 10.94 0.88 8.73
C GLN A 156 11.33 2.04 7.83
N ILE A 157 12.54 2.58 8.03
CA ILE A 157 13.12 3.59 7.13
C ILE A 157 13.48 2.94 5.80
N ASP A 158 14.21 1.83 5.88
CA ASP A 158 14.63 1.06 4.73
C ASP A 158 13.67 -0.11 4.53
N ILE A 159 13.00 -0.12 3.39
CA ILE A 159 12.12 -1.22 3.00
C ILE A 159 12.99 -2.37 2.52
N GLY A 160 12.69 -3.57 3.02
CA GLY A 160 13.37 -4.80 2.61
C GLY A 160 13.19 -5.12 1.11
N ALA A 161 13.20 -6.40 0.76
CA ALA A 161 13.04 -6.81 -0.63
C ALA A 161 11.73 -6.30 -1.24
N THR A 162 11.82 -5.81 -2.46
CA THR A 162 10.66 -5.38 -3.27
C THR A 162 10.41 -6.34 -4.42
N CYS A 163 9.14 -6.50 -4.77
CA CYS A 163 8.73 -7.32 -5.90
C CYS A 163 8.44 -6.44 -7.12
N GLU A 164 8.67 -6.99 -8.31
CA GLU A 164 8.16 -6.39 -9.53
C GLU A 164 6.64 -6.52 -9.60
N PRO A 165 5.92 -5.51 -10.13
CA PRO A 165 4.50 -5.65 -10.41
C PRO A 165 4.24 -6.83 -11.35
N PRO A 166 3.28 -7.72 -11.05
CA PRO A 166 2.96 -8.81 -11.96
C PRO A 166 2.36 -8.30 -13.27
N LYS A 167 2.49 -9.08 -14.34
CA LYS A 167 1.81 -8.78 -15.61
C LYS A 167 0.29 -8.74 -15.42
N ALA A 168 -0.39 -7.94 -16.24
CA ALA A 168 -1.83 -7.74 -16.16
C ALA A 168 -2.63 -9.08 -16.23
N GLU A 169 -2.20 -10.02 -17.06
CA GLU A 169 -2.84 -11.35 -17.16
C GLU A 169 -2.81 -12.12 -15.83
N VAL A 170 -1.70 -12.01 -15.08
CA VAL A 170 -1.53 -12.64 -13.77
C VAL A 170 -2.45 -11.98 -12.74
N ILE A 171 -2.48 -10.64 -12.72
CA ILE A 171 -3.36 -9.89 -11.83
C ILE A 171 -4.82 -10.21 -12.10
N ASN A 172 -5.26 -10.18 -13.36
CA ASN A 172 -6.63 -10.47 -13.74
C ASN A 172 -7.06 -11.89 -13.33
N ASN A 173 -6.18 -12.88 -13.47
CA ASN A 173 -6.47 -14.24 -13.04
C ASN A 173 -6.50 -14.40 -11.52
N LEU A 174 -5.63 -13.71 -10.77
CA LEU A 174 -5.70 -13.64 -9.30
C LEU A 174 -7.03 -13.06 -8.84
N LEU A 175 -7.45 -11.92 -9.42
CA LEU A 175 -8.72 -11.27 -9.10
C LEU A 175 -9.93 -12.17 -9.44
N ALA A 176 -9.93 -12.80 -10.61
CA ALA A 176 -10.97 -13.73 -10.99
C ALA A 176 -11.02 -14.98 -10.08
N GLY A 177 -9.87 -15.48 -9.65
CA GLY A 177 -9.76 -16.55 -8.66
C GLY A 177 -10.38 -16.15 -7.33
N TRP A 178 -9.99 -14.99 -6.83
CA TRP A 178 -10.54 -14.42 -5.60
C TRP A 178 -12.06 -14.22 -5.68
N GLN A 179 -12.59 -13.65 -6.76
CA GLN A 179 -14.03 -13.45 -6.93
C GLN A 179 -14.79 -14.78 -6.89
N ARG A 180 -14.25 -15.85 -7.51
CA ARG A 180 -14.86 -17.18 -7.45
C ARG A 180 -14.89 -17.74 -6.03
N SER A 181 -13.82 -17.57 -5.26
CA SER A 181 -13.76 -18.04 -3.87
C SER A 181 -14.77 -17.32 -2.97
N GLN A 182 -15.02 -16.03 -3.21
CA GLN A 182 -16.02 -15.23 -2.46
C GLN A 182 -17.45 -15.62 -2.85
N GLY A 183 -17.72 -15.89 -4.13
CA GLY A 183 -19.05 -16.30 -4.61
C GLY A 183 -19.47 -17.72 -4.20
N SER A 184 -18.53 -18.51 -3.67
CA SER A 184 -18.76 -19.87 -3.19
C SER A 184 -19.01 -19.94 -1.68
N ARG A 185 -19.05 -18.80 -1.00
CA ARG A 185 -19.37 -18.61 0.42
C ARG A 185 -20.72 -17.95 0.59
#